data_9323c2c71ee1e48d0b387d06f10db018
#
_entry.id   9323c2c71ee1e48d0b387d06f10db018
#
_cell.length_a   1.000
_cell.length_b   1.000
_cell.length_c   1.000
_cell.angle_alpha   90.00
_cell.angle_beta   90.00
_cell.angle_gamma   90.00
#
_symmetry.space_group_name_H-M   'P 1'
#
loop_
_entity.id
_entity.type
_entity.pdbx_description
1 polymer ?
#
loop_
_entity_poly.entity_id
_entity_poly.type
_entity_poly.pdbx_seq_one_letter_code
_entity_poly.pdbx_strand_id
1 'polypeptide(L)'
;MSAKPPQGDQQQRSRASWAAPVDRLKVSEVPAGATNLNVDGRDLASPMQGFGPVWKKTYKIRLTGLPATPAEVMRAWKENFPKFQPPENQFYPPMAGVKPGEVLFISATLPAFPGLKVGIPVSAGVMVMYADDELFTVMTPAGFPEAGWNTFSAYEEDGVTVAQVQSMARSADPIYEFGFRFMGGAKQQEKIWAYVLLHVAQHFGVQSEVVTNFECLDPSLQWGQSRNVWHNAIIRTTFYKLGAPFRWLAARFKKPAAAA
;
A
#
# COMPACT_ATOMS: atom_id res chain seq x y z
N MET A 1 -9.93 -15.52 -35.84
CA MET A 1 -8.88 -16.43 -35.29
C MET A 1 -8.22 -15.67 -34.11
N SER A 2 -8.56 -16.04 -32.89
CA SER A 2 -8.04 -15.38 -31.70
C SER A 2 -6.65 -15.92 -31.42
N ALA A 3 -5.61 -15.08 -31.55
CA ALA A 3 -4.26 -15.43 -31.22
C ALA A 3 -4.16 -15.67 -29.71
N LYS A 4 -3.81 -16.90 -29.34
CA LYS A 4 -3.48 -17.27 -27.96
C LYS A 4 -2.24 -16.47 -27.56
N PRO A 5 -2.25 -15.78 -26.41
CA PRO A 5 -1.05 -15.05 -25.98
C PRO A 5 0.13 -16.04 -25.86
N PRO A 6 1.37 -15.63 -26.18
CA PRO A 6 2.53 -16.51 -26.06
C PRO A 6 2.60 -17.03 -24.64
N GLN A 7 2.61 -18.35 -24.49
CA GLN A 7 2.98 -19.01 -23.25
C GLN A 7 4.49 -18.78 -23.07
N GLY A 8 4.87 -17.61 -22.56
CA GLY A 8 6.17 -17.44 -21.98
C GLY A 8 6.34 -18.48 -20.89
N ASP A 9 7.51 -19.10 -20.83
CA ASP A 9 7.91 -20.04 -19.80
C ASP A 9 7.47 -19.52 -18.44
N GLN A 10 6.43 -20.13 -17.88
CA GLN A 10 6.09 -19.99 -16.48
C GLN A 10 7.19 -20.72 -15.70
N GLN A 11 8.37 -20.10 -15.60
CA GLN A 11 9.31 -20.47 -14.56
C GLN A 11 8.52 -20.50 -13.26
N GLN A 12 8.39 -21.69 -12.68
CA GLN A 12 7.75 -21.84 -11.38
C GLN A 12 8.42 -20.85 -10.43
N ARG A 13 7.74 -19.75 -10.17
CA ARG A 13 8.24 -18.67 -9.30
C ARG A 13 8.61 -19.33 -7.99
N SER A 14 9.86 -19.22 -7.60
CA SER A 14 10.42 -20.02 -6.51
C SER A 14 9.70 -19.70 -5.20
N ARG A 15 9.63 -20.66 -4.26
CA ARG A 15 9.11 -20.43 -2.92
C ARG A 15 9.78 -19.25 -2.20
N ALA A 16 11.03 -18.94 -2.53
CA ALA A 16 11.78 -17.82 -1.98
C ALA A 16 11.19 -16.44 -2.35
N SER A 17 10.39 -16.36 -3.41
CA SER A 17 9.71 -15.13 -3.82
C SER A 17 8.40 -14.87 -3.06
N TRP A 18 7.94 -15.79 -2.23
CA TRP A 18 6.73 -15.66 -1.41
C TRP A 18 7.07 -15.48 0.06
N ALA A 19 6.28 -14.65 0.75
CA ALA A 19 6.32 -14.59 2.21
C ALA A 19 5.91 -15.94 2.81
N ALA A 20 6.54 -16.31 3.94
CA ALA A 20 6.05 -17.43 4.73
C ALA A 20 4.63 -17.09 5.25
N PRO A 21 3.72 -18.09 5.33
CA PRO A 21 2.41 -17.89 5.94
C PRO A 21 2.54 -17.38 7.38
N VAL A 22 1.79 -16.35 7.72
CA VAL A 22 1.75 -15.78 9.07
C VAL A 22 0.30 -15.59 9.50
N ASP A 23 -0.01 -15.94 10.74
CA ASP A 23 -1.33 -15.69 11.32
C ASP A 23 -1.50 -14.20 11.66
N ARG A 24 -0.41 -13.57 12.10
CA ARG A 24 -0.37 -12.16 12.48
C ARG A 24 0.95 -11.53 12.08
N LEU A 25 0.88 -10.26 11.71
CA LEU A 25 2.07 -9.47 11.43
C LEU A 25 2.96 -9.39 12.66
N LYS A 26 4.24 -9.70 12.48
CA LYS A 26 5.29 -9.54 13.47
C LYS A 26 6.30 -8.53 12.94
N VAL A 27 6.51 -7.47 13.69
CA VAL A 27 7.48 -6.44 13.35
C VAL A 27 8.73 -6.70 14.17
N SER A 28 9.81 -7.09 13.50
CA SER A 28 11.11 -7.32 14.13
C SER A 28 11.82 -6.00 14.45
N GLU A 29 11.70 -5.02 13.57
CA GLU A 29 12.34 -3.73 13.70
C GLU A 29 11.44 -2.61 13.16
N VAL A 30 11.40 -1.48 13.87
CA VAL A 30 10.67 -0.28 13.47
C VAL A 30 11.67 0.73 12.92
N PRO A 31 11.59 1.12 11.64
CA PRO A 31 12.48 2.11 11.07
C PRO A 31 12.42 3.43 11.82
N ALA A 32 13.55 4.16 11.85
CA ALA A 32 13.62 5.47 12.51
C ALA A 32 12.57 6.44 11.97
N GLY A 33 11.81 7.07 12.86
CA GLY A 33 10.71 7.97 12.51
C GLY A 33 9.37 7.28 12.23
N ALA A 34 9.32 5.98 12.01
CA ALA A 34 8.08 5.24 11.88
C ALA A 34 7.39 5.01 13.23
N THR A 35 6.08 4.84 13.20
CA THR A 35 5.30 4.49 14.39
C THR A 35 4.67 3.12 14.20
N ASN A 36 5.04 2.15 15.05
CA ASN A 36 4.42 0.83 15.05
C ASN A 36 3.02 0.88 15.69
N LEU A 37 2.10 1.46 14.95
CA LEU A 37 0.70 1.55 15.32
C LEU A 37 -0.13 0.97 14.18
N ASN A 38 -1.09 0.11 14.50
CA ASN A 38 -1.95 -0.57 13.52
C ASN A 38 -1.22 -1.56 12.57
N VAL A 39 -0.07 -2.07 12.96
CA VAL A 39 0.72 -3.04 12.17
C VAL A 39 0.98 -4.30 12.99
N ASP A 40 1.85 -4.24 13.99
CA ASP A 40 2.25 -5.41 14.78
C ASP A 40 1.06 -6.07 15.48
N GLY A 41 1.00 -7.40 15.44
CA GLY A 41 -0.09 -8.19 15.99
C GLY A 41 -1.41 -8.13 15.19
N ARG A 42 -1.44 -7.49 14.01
CA ARG A 42 -2.62 -7.42 13.13
C ARG A 42 -2.64 -8.58 12.16
N ASP A 43 -3.85 -9.11 11.91
CA ASP A 43 -4.08 -10.07 10.85
C ASP A 43 -3.99 -9.36 9.48
N LEU A 44 -3.56 -10.07 8.44
CA LEU A 44 -3.68 -9.59 7.06
C LEU A 44 -5.15 -9.63 6.64
N ALA A 45 -5.55 -8.65 5.85
CA ALA A 45 -6.93 -8.50 5.40
C ALA A 45 -7.04 -8.63 3.87
N SER A 46 -7.60 -9.73 3.40
CA SER A 46 -7.98 -9.93 2.00
C SER A 46 -9.27 -9.15 1.66
N PRO A 47 -9.63 -9.00 0.38
CA PRO A 47 -10.91 -8.40 0.01
C PRO A 47 -12.14 -9.10 0.64
N MET A 48 -12.02 -10.37 1.02
CA MET A 48 -13.10 -11.11 1.67
C MET A 48 -13.39 -10.63 3.10
N GLN A 49 -12.45 -9.94 3.72
CA GLN A 49 -12.55 -9.42 5.09
C GLN A 49 -12.86 -7.91 5.15
N GLY A 50 -13.07 -7.26 4.02
CA GLY A 50 -13.47 -5.86 3.94
C GLY A 50 -14.97 -5.68 3.83
N PHE A 51 -15.44 -4.41 3.87
CA PHE A 51 -16.85 -4.02 3.94
C PHE A 51 -17.43 -3.57 2.60
N GLY A 52 -16.76 -2.66 1.87
CA GLY A 52 -17.28 -2.01 0.66
C GLY A 52 -17.29 -2.90 -0.59
N PRO A 53 -17.64 -2.37 -1.77
CA PRO A 53 -17.50 -3.09 -3.04
C PRO A 53 -16.06 -3.49 -3.33
N VAL A 54 -15.85 -4.64 -4.01
CA VAL A 54 -14.53 -5.05 -4.50
C VAL A 54 -14.26 -4.38 -5.82
N TRP A 55 -13.16 -3.67 -5.87
CA TRP A 55 -12.65 -3.04 -7.08
C TRP A 55 -11.31 -3.64 -7.49
N LYS A 56 -11.18 -3.91 -8.78
CA LYS A 56 -9.90 -4.08 -9.45
C LYS A 56 -9.59 -2.78 -10.17
N LYS A 57 -8.55 -2.09 -9.73
CA LYS A 57 -8.10 -0.82 -10.31
C LYS A 57 -6.73 -1.02 -10.90
N THR A 58 -6.57 -0.67 -12.16
CA THR A 58 -5.30 -0.80 -12.88
C THR A 58 -4.87 0.57 -13.38
N TYR A 59 -3.64 0.93 -13.10
CA TYR A 59 -2.98 2.15 -13.54
C TYR A 59 -1.73 1.73 -14.31
N LYS A 60 -1.55 2.23 -15.51
CA LYS A 60 -0.43 1.91 -16.40
C LYS A 60 0.24 3.15 -16.93
N ILE A 61 1.55 3.09 -17.13
CA ILE A 61 2.31 4.09 -17.85
C ILE A 61 3.27 3.40 -18.83
N ARG A 62 3.27 3.84 -20.08
CA ARG A 62 4.18 3.31 -21.12
C ARG A 62 5.47 4.12 -21.11
N LEU A 63 6.60 3.45 -20.97
CA LEU A 63 7.93 4.05 -20.93
C LEU A 63 8.54 4.06 -22.34
N THR A 64 7.89 4.74 -23.25
CA THR A 64 8.29 4.76 -24.67
C THR A 64 9.66 5.40 -24.85
N GLY A 65 10.51 4.76 -25.65
CA GLY A 65 11.88 5.25 -25.92
C GLY A 65 12.89 4.92 -24.82
N LEU A 66 12.46 4.23 -23.77
CA LEU A 66 13.34 3.78 -22.70
C LEU A 66 14.08 2.50 -23.12
N PRO A 67 15.42 2.46 -23.09
CA PRO A 67 16.19 1.24 -23.38
C PRO A 67 16.27 0.28 -22.18
N ALA A 68 15.61 0.59 -21.04
CA ALA A 68 15.66 -0.24 -19.84
C ALA A 68 14.63 -1.38 -19.91
N THR A 69 15.06 -2.54 -19.46
CA THR A 69 14.23 -3.73 -19.32
C THR A 69 13.23 -3.60 -18.17
N PRO A 70 12.13 -4.39 -18.17
CA PRO A 70 11.20 -4.45 -17.04
C PRO A 70 11.88 -4.72 -15.70
N ALA A 71 12.86 -5.61 -15.65
CA ALA A 71 13.61 -5.94 -14.42
C ALA A 71 14.41 -4.74 -13.89
N GLU A 72 15.00 -3.93 -14.78
CA GLU A 72 15.72 -2.70 -14.40
C GLU A 72 14.75 -1.65 -13.85
N VAL A 73 13.56 -1.51 -14.46
CA VAL A 73 12.52 -0.63 -13.97
C VAL A 73 12.06 -1.07 -12.56
N MET A 74 11.82 -2.36 -12.36
CA MET A 74 11.40 -2.89 -11.06
C MET A 74 12.49 -2.77 -9.99
N ARG A 75 13.76 -2.97 -10.34
CA ARG A 75 14.86 -2.74 -9.42
C ARG A 75 14.91 -1.29 -8.97
N ALA A 76 14.90 -0.34 -9.90
CA ALA A 76 14.88 1.10 -9.58
C ALA A 76 13.65 1.48 -8.75
N TRP A 77 12.48 0.90 -9.06
CA TRP A 77 11.25 1.15 -8.30
C TRP A 77 11.34 0.67 -6.86
N LYS A 78 11.81 -0.56 -6.63
CA LYS A 78 12.00 -1.11 -5.27
C LYS A 78 13.01 -0.33 -4.45
N GLU A 79 14.15 0.04 -5.05
CA GLU A 79 15.21 0.81 -4.39
C GLU A 79 14.80 2.25 -4.03
N ASN A 80 13.94 2.86 -4.85
CA ASN A 80 13.51 4.24 -4.68
C ASN A 80 12.03 4.38 -4.29
N PHE A 81 11.39 3.29 -3.85
CA PHE A 81 9.95 3.26 -3.57
C PHE A 81 9.44 4.45 -2.72
N PRO A 82 10.11 4.85 -1.63
CA PRO A 82 9.68 6.02 -0.85
C PRO A 82 9.76 7.34 -1.61
N LYS A 83 10.73 7.49 -2.53
CA LYS A 83 10.93 8.73 -3.29
C LYS A 83 9.86 8.95 -4.36
N PHE A 84 9.21 7.89 -4.80
CA PHE A 84 8.13 7.97 -5.80
C PHE A 84 6.77 8.21 -5.17
N GLN A 85 6.67 8.31 -3.84
CA GLN A 85 5.42 8.58 -3.15
C GLN A 85 5.15 10.08 -3.05
N PRO A 86 3.87 10.51 -3.03
CA PRO A 86 3.53 11.90 -2.81
C PRO A 86 3.94 12.35 -1.39
N PRO A 87 4.25 13.65 -1.20
CA PRO A 87 4.80 14.17 0.05
C PRO A 87 3.94 13.94 1.30
N GLU A 88 2.62 13.84 1.12
CA GLU A 88 1.67 13.53 2.20
C GLU A 88 1.69 12.07 2.67
N ASN A 89 2.36 11.20 1.90
CA ASN A 89 2.49 9.76 2.19
C ASN A 89 3.96 9.42 2.45
N GLN A 90 4.34 9.36 3.70
CA GLN A 90 5.69 8.96 4.07
C GLN A 90 5.76 7.45 4.24
N PHE A 91 6.58 6.80 3.42
CA PHE A 91 6.90 5.39 3.51
C PHE A 91 8.25 5.18 4.17
N TYR A 92 8.31 4.22 5.08
CA TYR A 92 9.52 3.80 5.75
C TYR A 92 9.81 2.36 5.30
N PRO A 93 10.79 2.17 4.39
CA PRO A 93 11.12 0.84 3.92
C PRO A 93 11.81 0.05 5.02
N PRO A 94 11.66 -1.27 5.03
CA PRO A 94 12.44 -2.14 5.92
C PRO A 94 13.91 -2.09 5.52
N MET A 95 14.82 -2.31 6.48
CA MET A 95 16.26 -2.30 6.25
C MET A 95 16.69 -3.37 5.23
N ALA A 96 15.98 -4.49 5.19
CA ALA A 96 16.22 -5.56 4.21
C ALA A 96 15.72 -5.24 2.79
N GLY A 97 15.06 -4.08 2.59
CA GLY A 97 14.44 -3.70 1.32
C GLY A 97 13.08 -4.36 1.08
N VAL A 98 12.55 -4.23 -0.14
CA VAL A 98 11.26 -4.80 -0.52
C VAL A 98 11.43 -6.30 -0.77
N LYS A 99 11.32 -7.11 0.29
CA LYS A 99 11.44 -8.57 0.28
C LYS A 99 10.21 -9.23 0.89
N PRO A 100 9.87 -10.48 0.49
CA PRO A 100 8.76 -11.22 1.07
C PRO A 100 8.83 -11.33 2.60
N GLY A 101 7.72 -11.04 3.28
CA GLY A 101 7.63 -11.05 4.73
C GLY A 101 7.95 -9.73 5.41
N GLU A 102 8.62 -8.81 4.72
CA GLU A 102 8.95 -7.50 5.25
C GLU A 102 7.73 -6.58 5.31
N VAL A 103 7.76 -5.65 6.27
CA VAL A 103 6.70 -4.66 6.49
C VAL A 103 7.18 -3.28 6.12
N LEU A 104 6.47 -2.63 5.19
CA LEU A 104 6.64 -1.21 4.88
C LEU A 104 5.72 -0.40 5.78
N PHE A 105 6.29 0.46 6.61
CA PHE A 105 5.51 1.38 7.44
C PHE A 105 5.07 2.59 6.64
N ILE A 106 3.88 3.09 6.96
CA ILE A 106 3.25 4.21 6.27
C ILE A 106 2.75 5.22 7.30
N SER A 107 3.15 6.48 7.13
CA SER A 107 2.52 7.62 7.78
C SER A 107 1.89 8.49 6.71
N ALA A 108 0.56 8.56 6.69
CA ALA A 108 -0.18 9.32 5.70
C ALA A 108 -1.08 10.37 6.35
N THR A 109 -1.42 11.38 5.58
CA THR A 109 -2.42 12.38 5.96
C THR A 109 -3.57 12.31 4.95
N LEU A 110 -4.70 11.77 5.40
CA LEU A 110 -5.91 11.68 4.56
C LEU A 110 -6.71 12.98 4.63
N PRO A 111 -7.36 13.42 3.56
CA PRO A 111 -8.21 14.61 3.59
C PRO A 111 -9.39 14.39 4.55
N ALA A 112 -9.59 15.33 5.49
CA ALA A 112 -10.71 15.27 6.43
C ALA A 112 -12.05 15.62 5.76
N PHE A 113 -12.02 16.67 4.93
CA PHE A 113 -13.17 17.14 4.16
C PHE A 113 -12.71 17.75 2.83
N PRO A 114 -13.51 17.65 1.76
CA PRO A 114 -13.22 18.32 0.51
C PRO A 114 -13.04 19.83 0.73
N GLY A 115 -11.91 20.37 0.27
CA GLY A 115 -11.61 21.81 0.38
C GLY A 115 -11.01 22.29 1.71
N LEU A 116 -10.93 21.46 2.74
CA LEU A 116 -10.21 21.80 3.99
C LEU A 116 -8.75 21.32 3.90
N LYS A 117 -7.81 22.19 4.28
CA LYS A 117 -6.38 21.85 4.39
C LYS A 117 -6.03 21.04 5.66
N VAL A 118 -7.05 20.60 6.41
CA VAL A 118 -6.86 19.78 7.61
C VAL A 118 -6.89 18.33 7.21
N GLY A 119 -5.81 17.62 7.50
CA GLY A 119 -5.70 16.18 7.23
C GLY A 119 -5.85 15.34 8.50
N ILE A 120 -6.37 14.15 8.32
CA ILE A 120 -6.47 13.14 9.37
C ILE A 120 -5.23 12.24 9.30
N PRO A 121 -4.41 12.20 10.35
CA PRO A 121 -3.21 11.38 10.35
C PRO A 121 -3.55 9.89 10.45
N VAL A 122 -2.88 9.08 9.64
CA VAL A 122 -2.95 7.61 9.70
C VAL A 122 -1.55 7.06 9.77
N SER A 123 -1.29 6.21 10.78
CA SER A 123 -0.09 5.38 10.83
C SER A 123 -0.51 3.93 10.68
N ALA A 124 0.08 3.25 9.74
CA ALA A 124 -0.20 1.86 9.39
C ALA A 124 1.01 1.24 8.69
N GLY A 125 0.85 0.09 8.10
CA GLY A 125 1.87 -0.56 7.26
C GLY A 125 1.23 -1.57 6.34
N VAL A 126 2.04 -2.13 5.44
CA VAL A 126 1.65 -3.20 4.53
C VAL A 126 2.75 -4.26 4.50
N MET A 127 2.40 -5.52 4.33
CA MET A 127 3.37 -6.61 4.24
C MET A 127 3.64 -6.98 2.79
N VAL A 128 4.91 -7.16 2.45
CA VAL A 128 5.32 -7.69 1.16
C VAL A 128 5.00 -9.19 1.12
N MET A 129 4.02 -9.57 0.30
CA MET A 129 3.59 -10.96 0.15
C MET A 129 4.42 -11.72 -0.88
N TYR A 130 4.84 -11.03 -1.90
CA TYR A 130 5.60 -11.57 -3.02
C TYR A 130 6.56 -10.51 -3.56
N ALA A 131 7.76 -10.92 -3.97
CA ALA A 131 8.69 -10.07 -4.71
C ALA A 131 9.63 -10.92 -5.56
N ASP A 132 9.76 -10.56 -6.85
CA ASP A 132 10.76 -11.06 -7.80
C ASP A 132 11.28 -9.90 -8.68
N ASP A 133 11.96 -10.21 -9.77
CA ASP A 133 12.54 -9.18 -10.65
C ASP A 133 11.50 -8.45 -11.51
N GLU A 134 10.29 -8.96 -11.65
CA GLU A 134 9.23 -8.40 -12.51
C GLU A 134 8.11 -7.70 -11.73
N LEU A 135 7.91 -8.07 -10.44
CA LEU A 135 6.86 -7.49 -9.63
C LEU A 135 7.11 -7.63 -8.13
N PHE A 136 6.37 -6.85 -7.34
CA PHE A 136 6.13 -7.14 -5.92
C PHE A 136 4.67 -6.84 -5.56
N THR A 137 4.17 -7.57 -4.57
CA THR A 137 2.80 -7.44 -4.07
C THR A 137 2.82 -7.16 -2.59
N VAL A 138 2.06 -6.15 -2.16
CA VAL A 138 1.85 -5.84 -0.76
C VAL A 138 0.41 -6.08 -0.36
N MET A 139 0.19 -6.55 0.87
CA MET A 139 -1.13 -6.80 1.43
C MET A 139 -1.36 -5.95 2.68
N THR A 140 -2.58 -5.49 2.85
CA THR A 140 -2.97 -4.61 3.94
C THR A 140 -3.31 -5.39 5.21
N PRO A 141 -3.02 -4.86 6.41
CA PRO A 141 -3.49 -5.42 7.66
C PRO A 141 -4.91 -4.95 8.00
N ALA A 142 -5.55 -5.68 8.91
CA ALA A 142 -6.85 -5.32 9.47
C ALA A 142 -6.83 -3.92 10.09
N GLY A 143 -7.77 -3.08 9.65
CA GLY A 143 -7.91 -1.68 10.05
C GLY A 143 -7.23 -0.67 9.13
N PHE A 144 -6.49 -1.12 8.12
CA PHE A 144 -6.03 -0.27 7.01
C PHE A 144 -7.25 0.28 6.23
N PRO A 145 -7.16 1.42 5.52
CA PRO A 145 -8.28 1.95 4.75
C PRO A 145 -8.93 0.99 3.78
N GLU A 146 -8.15 0.12 3.18
CA GLU A 146 -8.62 -0.93 2.28
C GLU A 146 -8.20 -2.30 2.79
N ALA A 147 -9.04 -3.30 2.58
CA ALA A 147 -8.74 -4.72 2.73
C ALA A 147 -8.45 -5.32 1.36
N GLY A 148 -7.21 -5.79 1.14
CA GLY A 148 -6.77 -6.29 -0.14
C GLY A 148 -5.27 -6.15 -0.38
N TRP A 149 -4.89 -6.08 -1.64
CA TRP A 149 -3.49 -6.01 -2.05
C TRP A 149 -3.26 -5.07 -3.23
N ASN A 150 -2.03 -4.58 -3.32
CA ASN A 150 -1.52 -3.83 -4.47
C ASN A 150 -0.32 -4.56 -5.05
N THR A 151 -0.34 -4.76 -6.36
CA THR A 151 0.76 -5.31 -7.15
C THR A 151 1.40 -4.22 -7.97
N PHE A 152 2.69 -4.09 -7.85
CA PHE A 152 3.56 -3.21 -8.62
C PHE A 152 4.35 -4.08 -9.59
N SER A 153 4.29 -3.79 -10.88
CA SER A 153 4.91 -4.63 -11.90
C SER A 153 5.46 -3.81 -13.06
N ALA A 154 6.46 -4.36 -13.73
CA ALA A 154 6.86 -3.91 -15.05
C ALA A 154 6.94 -5.10 -15.99
N TYR A 155 6.54 -4.90 -17.24
CA TYR A 155 6.52 -5.92 -18.28
C TYR A 155 6.62 -5.27 -19.65
N GLU A 156 6.91 -6.08 -20.66
CA GLU A 156 6.93 -5.63 -22.05
C GLU A 156 5.56 -5.80 -22.71
N GLU A 157 5.10 -4.76 -23.40
CA GLU A 157 3.88 -4.77 -24.19
C GLU A 157 4.17 -4.05 -25.51
N ASP A 158 4.06 -4.75 -26.64
CA ASP A 158 4.35 -4.23 -27.99
C ASP A 158 5.77 -3.60 -28.13
N GLY A 159 6.79 -4.23 -27.54
CA GLY A 159 8.17 -3.74 -27.56
C GLY A 159 8.43 -2.52 -26.70
N VAL A 160 7.50 -2.16 -25.81
CA VAL A 160 7.63 -1.04 -24.87
C VAL A 160 7.51 -1.54 -23.44
N THR A 161 8.42 -1.11 -22.58
CA THR A 161 8.28 -1.38 -21.14
C THR A 161 7.10 -0.59 -20.55
N VAL A 162 6.23 -1.30 -19.86
CA VAL A 162 5.05 -0.75 -19.15
C VAL A 162 5.24 -0.92 -17.67
N ALA A 163 5.13 0.16 -16.91
CA ALA A 163 5.02 0.11 -15.45
C ALA A 163 3.55 0.15 -15.03
N GLN A 164 3.17 -0.68 -14.05
CA GLN A 164 1.79 -0.86 -13.64
C GLN A 164 1.64 -0.90 -12.12
N VAL A 165 0.60 -0.26 -11.60
CA VAL A 165 0.03 -0.53 -10.28
C VAL A 165 -1.34 -1.17 -10.48
N GLN A 166 -1.57 -2.32 -9.86
CA GLN A 166 -2.87 -2.96 -9.84
C GLN A 166 -3.32 -3.19 -8.40
N SER A 167 -4.46 -2.62 -8.05
CA SER A 167 -5.12 -2.83 -6.76
C SER A 167 -6.26 -3.82 -6.90
N MET A 168 -6.39 -4.75 -5.96
CA MET A 168 -7.59 -5.55 -5.76
C MET A 168 -7.98 -5.44 -4.29
N ALA A 169 -8.97 -4.60 -4.02
CA ALA A 169 -9.34 -4.25 -2.65
C ALA A 169 -10.78 -3.76 -2.56
N ARG A 170 -11.27 -3.71 -1.33
CA ARG A 170 -12.48 -3.00 -0.93
C ARG A 170 -12.20 -2.15 0.30
N SER A 171 -13.03 -1.15 0.60
CA SER A 171 -12.93 -0.43 1.86
C SER A 171 -13.04 -1.39 3.04
N ALA A 172 -12.20 -1.20 4.06
CA ALA A 172 -12.11 -2.14 5.17
C ALA A 172 -13.33 -2.10 6.09
N ASP A 173 -13.96 -0.93 6.24
CA ASP A 173 -15.10 -0.71 7.13
C ASP A 173 -16.05 0.39 6.61
N PRO A 174 -17.23 0.60 7.25
CA PRO A 174 -18.21 1.62 6.83
C PRO A 174 -17.69 3.05 6.82
N ILE A 175 -16.75 3.42 7.72
CA ILE A 175 -16.19 4.78 7.78
C ILE A 175 -15.31 5.02 6.57
N TYR A 176 -14.45 4.08 6.24
CA TYR A 176 -13.64 4.17 5.04
C TYR A 176 -14.48 4.12 3.76
N GLU A 177 -15.53 3.30 3.70
CA GLU A 177 -16.45 3.28 2.56
C GLU A 177 -17.11 4.65 2.35
N PHE A 178 -17.59 5.27 3.43
CA PHE A 178 -18.13 6.63 3.37
C PHE A 178 -17.06 7.62 2.86
N GLY A 179 -15.84 7.53 3.37
CA GLY A 179 -14.71 8.36 2.95
C GLY A 179 -14.38 8.22 1.46
N PHE A 180 -14.31 6.99 0.97
CA PHE A 180 -14.04 6.71 -0.44
C PHE A 180 -15.17 7.20 -1.35
N ARG A 181 -16.42 6.97 -0.98
CA ARG A 181 -17.57 7.27 -1.80
C ARG A 181 -17.95 8.75 -1.82
N PHE A 182 -17.91 9.41 -0.65
CA PHE A 182 -18.50 10.74 -0.50
C PHE A 182 -17.48 11.84 -0.13
N MET A 183 -16.32 11.49 0.43
CA MET A 183 -15.32 12.45 0.89
C MET A 183 -14.12 12.59 -0.07
N GLY A 184 -14.22 12.01 -1.27
CA GLY A 184 -13.18 12.13 -2.30
C GLY A 184 -11.99 11.19 -2.13
N GLY A 185 -12.06 10.23 -1.22
CA GLY A 185 -10.98 9.26 -0.98
C GLY A 185 -10.60 8.45 -2.23
N ALA A 186 -11.57 8.06 -3.06
CA ALA A 186 -11.30 7.36 -4.31
C ALA A 186 -10.46 8.21 -5.27
N LYS A 187 -10.81 9.49 -5.46
CA LYS A 187 -10.03 10.42 -6.30
C LYS A 187 -8.63 10.69 -5.74
N GLN A 188 -8.50 10.73 -4.42
CA GLN A 188 -7.18 10.88 -3.78
C GLN A 188 -6.30 9.67 -4.06
N GLN A 189 -6.84 8.47 -3.97
CA GLN A 189 -6.11 7.24 -4.29
C GLN A 189 -5.66 7.21 -5.76
N GLU A 190 -6.52 7.62 -6.70
CA GLU A 190 -6.18 7.74 -8.12
C GLU A 190 -4.99 8.69 -8.31
N LYS A 191 -5.01 9.86 -7.65
CA LYS A 191 -3.90 10.83 -7.70
C LYS A 191 -2.60 10.24 -7.14
N ILE A 192 -2.66 9.46 -6.06
CA ILE A 192 -1.49 8.81 -5.48
C ILE A 192 -0.84 7.86 -6.49
N TRP A 193 -1.63 6.96 -7.09
CA TRP A 193 -1.06 6.00 -8.04
C TRP A 193 -0.60 6.64 -9.34
N ALA A 194 -1.30 7.66 -9.83
CA ALA A 194 -0.83 8.45 -10.96
C ALA A 194 0.50 9.17 -10.63
N TYR A 195 0.60 9.79 -9.46
CA TYR A 195 1.83 10.42 -8.99
C TYR A 195 3.00 9.44 -8.97
N VAL A 196 2.80 8.25 -8.38
CA VAL A 196 3.83 7.20 -8.30
C VAL A 196 4.34 6.82 -9.69
N LEU A 197 3.44 6.52 -10.63
CA LEU A 197 3.81 6.11 -11.98
C LEU A 197 4.50 7.23 -12.77
N LEU A 198 4.03 8.47 -12.62
CA LEU A 198 4.69 9.62 -13.24
C LEU A 198 6.11 9.83 -12.72
N HIS A 199 6.35 9.63 -11.42
CA HIS A 199 7.69 9.75 -10.85
C HIS A 199 8.60 8.58 -11.23
N VAL A 200 8.05 7.38 -11.42
CA VAL A 200 8.80 6.26 -12.02
C VAL A 200 9.22 6.64 -13.45
N ALA A 201 8.31 7.13 -14.28
CA ALA A 201 8.64 7.56 -15.65
C ALA A 201 9.67 8.70 -15.67
N GLN A 202 9.49 9.70 -14.80
CA GLN A 202 10.41 10.83 -14.67
C GLN A 202 11.82 10.38 -14.22
N HIS A 203 11.94 9.39 -13.37
CA HIS A 203 13.22 8.82 -12.95
C HIS A 203 14.04 8.32 -14.14
N PHE A 204 13.36 7.82 -15.17
CA PHE A 204 13.98 7.37 -16.42
C PHE A 204 13.98 8.44 -17.53
N GLY A 205 13.61 9.68 -17.22
CA GLY A 205 13.57 10.78 -18.20
C GLY A 205 12.45 10.66 -19.23
N VAL A 206 11.44 9.82 -18.98
CA VAL A 206 10.31 9.61 -19.90
C VAL A 206 9.14 10.48 -19.49
N GLN A 207 8.50 11.13 -20.48
CA GLN A 207 7.22 11.80 -20.32
C GLN A 207 6.12 10.94 -20.97
N SER A 208 5.12 10.58 -20.21
CA SER A 208 4.01 9.76 -20.66
C SER A 208 2.78 10.01 -19.80
N GLU A 209 1.63 9.53 -20.24
CA GLU A 209 0.36 9.66 -19.52
C GLU A 209 0.00 8.35 -18.80
N VAL A 210 -0.68 8.49 -17.66
CA VAL A 210 -1.20 7.34 -16.92
C VAL A 210 -2.57 6.96 -17.47
N VAL A 211 -2.68 5.73 -17.92
CA VAL A 211 -3.96 5.13 -18.36
C VAL A 211 -4.55 4.34 -17.19
N THR A 212 -5.85 4.50 -16.96
CA THR A 212 -6.56 3.85 -15.86
C THR A 212 -7.67 2.95 -16.38
N ASN A 213 -7.86 1.81 -15.70
CA ASN A 213 -8.99 0.92 -15.93
C ASN A 213 -9.53 0.43 -14.59
N PHE A 214 -10.85 0.61 -14.36
CA PHE A 214 -11.51 0.24 -13.10
C PHE A 214 -12.66 -0.72 -13.38
N GLU A 215 -12.66 -1.82 -12.66
CA GLU A 215 -13.65 -2.88 -12.76
C GLU A 215 -14.21 -3.19 -11.36
N CYS A 216 -15.53 -3.07 -11.20
CA CYS A 216 -16.21 -3.49 -9.97
C CYS A 216 -16.48 -5.00 -10.07
N LEU A 217 -15.77 -5.79 -9.27
CA LEU A 217 -15.90 -7.26 -9.27
C LEU A 217 -17.05 -7.74 -8.40
N ASP A 218 -17.33 -7.04 -7.31
CA ASP A 218 -18.43 -7.33 -6.39
C ASP A 218 -18.99 -6.01 -5.85
N PRO A 219 -20.19 -5.59 -6.26
CA PRO A 219 -20.79 -4.33 -5.80
C PRO A 219 -21.38 -4.41 -4.40
N SER A 220 -21.42 -5.59 -3.78
CA SER A 220 -22.11 -5.80 -2.50
C SER A 220 -21.36 -5.23 -1.31
N LEU A 221 -22.13 -4.71 -0.33
CA LEU A 221 -21.63 -4.32 0.99
C LEU A 221 -21.68 -5.53 1.93
N GLN A 222 -20.56 -5.81 2.58
CA GLN A 222 -20.42 -6.95 3.50
C GLN A 222 -20.78 -6.52 4.93
N TRP A 223 -22.07 -6.44 5.25
CA TRP A 223 -22.54 -5.96 6.56
C TRP A 223 -22.02 -6.79 7.73
N GLY A 224 -21.70 -8.07 7.54
CA GLY A 224 -21.00 -8.90 8.52
C GLY A 224 -19.63 -8.37 8.94
N GLN A 225 -19.00 -7.54 8.09
CA GLN A 225 -17.70 -6.93 8.31
C GLN A 225 -17.81 -5.48 8.85
N SER A 226 -19.01 -4.96 9.13
CA SER A 226 -19.19 -3.60 9.64
C SER A 226 -18.46 -3.34 10.96
N ARG A 227 -18.30 -4.37 11.80
CA ARG A 227 -17.54 -4.31 13.06
C ARG A 227 -16.04 -4.04 12.89
N ASN A 228 -15.50 -4.12 11.66
CA ASN A 228 -14.12 -3.74 11.39
C ASN A 228 -13.79 -2.29 11.77
N VAL A 229 -14.81 -1.45 11.95
CA VAL A 229 -14.68 -0.08 12.46
C VAL A 229 -13.90 0.00 13.78
N TRP A 230 -13.95 -1.02 14.62
CA TRP A 230 -13.18 -1.09 15.88
C TRP A 230 -11.67 -1.26 15.66
N HIS A 231 -11.26 -1.67 14.48
CA HIS A 231 -9.86 -1.78 14.08
C HIS A 231 -9.36 -0.57 13.28
N ASN A 232 -10.23 0.37 12.94
CA ASN A 232 -9.96 1.50 12.04
C ASN A 232 -8.71 2.29 12.45
N ALA A 233 -7.75 2.37 11.52
CA ALA A 233 -6.44 2.97 11.79
C ALA A 233 -6.52 4.49 12.00
N ILE A 234 -7.48 5.20 11.37
CA ILE A 234 -7.71 6.63 11.60
C ILE A 234 -8.10 6.86 13.06
N ILE A 235 -9.11 6.13 13.53
CA ILE A 235 -9.63 6.25 14.91
C ILE A 235 -8.50 5.99 15.89
N ARG A 236 -7.80 4.88 15.74
CA ARG A 236 -6.70 4.48 16.63
C ARG A 236 -5.54 5.47 16.61
N THR A 237 -5.14 5.95 15.42
CA THR A 237 -4.06 6.94 15.29
C THR A 237 -4.46 8.27 15.91
N THR A 238 -5.71 8.69 15.75
CA THR A 238 -6.22 9.93 16.35
C THR A 238 -6.19 9.83 17.87
N PHE A 239 -6.72 8.77 18.47
CA PHE A 239 -6.66 8.57 19.93
C PHE A 239 -5.22 8.46 20.44
N TYR A 240 -4.36 7.78 19.71
CA TYR A 240 -2.94 7.73 20.05
C TYR A 240 -2.30 9.13 20.09
N LYS A 241 -2.56 9.97 19.09
CA LYS A 241 -2.01 11.34 19.05
C LYS A 241 -2.61 12.23 20.14
N LEU A 242 -3.92 12.18 20.37
CA LEU A 242 -4.57 12.91 21.46
C LEU A 242 -4.05 12.51 22.84
N GLY A 243 -3.69 11.26 23.04
CA GLY A 243 -3.08 10.77 24.27
C GLY A 243 -1.59 11.16 24.46
N ALA A 244 -0.95 11.82 23.48
CA ALA A 244 0.47 12.15 23.56
C ALA A 244 0.87 12.99 24.80
N PRO A 245 0.12 14.03 25.22
CA PRO A 245 0.44 14.79 26.45
C PRO A 245 0.45 13.93 27.71
N PHE A 246 -0.54 13.03 27.82
CA PHE A 246 -0.62 12.11 28.97
C PHE A 246 0.50 11.10 28.99
N ARG A 247 0.91 10.56 27.85
CA ARG A 247 2.07 9.66 27.74
C ARG A 247 3.38 10.38 28.09
N TRP A 248 3.54 11.62 27.64
CA TRP A 248 4.69 12.44 27.99
C TRP A 248 4.77 12.68 29.51
N LEU A 249 3.64 13.01 30.15
CA LEU A 249 3.54 13.17 31.58
C LEU A 249 3.90 11.87 32.32
N ALA A 250 3.30 10.75 31.90
CA ALA A 250 3.56 9.43 32.48
C ALA A 250 5.04 9.00 32.35
N ALA A 251 5.70 9.34 31.24
CA ALA A 251 7.11 9.05 31.03
C ALA A 251 8.01 9.81 32.01
N ARG A 252 7.64 11.03 32.41
CA ARG A 252 8.39 11.82 33.41
C ARG A 252 8.33 11.25 34.84
N PHE A 253 7.24 10.52 35.13
CA PHE A 253 7.05 9.89 36.45
C PHE A 253 7.54 8.45 36.51
N LYS A 254 7.92 7.84 35.39
CA LYS A 254 8.61 6.56 35.43
C LYS A 254 10.07 6.78 35.85
N LYS A 255 10.39 6.40 37.13
CA LYS A 255 11.79 6.32 37.58
C LYS A 255 12.59 5.39 36.64
N PRO A 256 13.83 5.76 36.28
CA PRO A 256 14.69 4.81 35.55
C PRO A 256 14.77 3.53 36.39
N ALA A 257 14.52 2.39 35.76
CA ALA A 257 14.82 1.11 36.37
C ALA A 257 16.29 1.09 36.70
N ALA A 258 16.62 0.91 37.99
CA ALA A 258 18.00 0.78 38.46
C ALA A 258 18.64 -0.36 37.65
N ALA A 259 19.74 -0.05 36.97
CA ALA A 259 20.56 -1.05 36.32
C ALA A 259 21.10 -1.95 37.43
N ALA A 260 20.69 -3.23 37.40
CA ALA A 260 21.25 -4.30 38.22
C ALA A 260 22.26 -5.07 37.39
#